data_567fcfde3b155d8eccb1f54cbf0b1a90
#
_entry.id   567fcfde3b155d8eccb1f54cbf0b1a90
#
_cell.length_a   1.000
_cell.length_b   1.000
_cell.length_c   1.000
_cell.angle_alpha   90.00
_cell.angle_beta   90.00
_cell.angle_gamma   90.00
#
_symmetry.space_group_name_H-M   'P 1'
#
loop_
_entity.id
_entity.type
_entity.pdbx_description
1 polymer ?
#
loop_
_entity_poly.entity_id
_entity_poly.type
_entity_poly.pdbx_seq_one_letter_code
_entity_poly.pdbx_strand_id
1 'polypeptide(L)'
;MQIPTMSANYPLVSVRRELRYTLVRLRPLTWASSQLLAFEALLKQCDTLIAQETKLRDGLEDAEAQLDQVDGELDVLALYIEKFIRASMGGGPRDLLLKALFQGLAPSRFVRPQLGEELDHVRTWPALLAGAPLAKLVALGTDVESLLKRIDTVMATHAKAASDMAAFALNVHGPFVAKVNGERQSLGGEAMKQKRLDGSDGDIGLFRKLTKSRAKSVVTLGSIDGLIHEAEAELAVLKTQKAELEADAKAEAEALAERKRKEAALQELRKQEAEAKEKAKALRSELGLN
;
A
#
# COMPACT_ATOMS: atom_id res chain seq x y z
N MET A 1 -43.19 17.99 -4.67
CA MET A 1 -41.91 17.84 -3.91
C MET A 1 -41.01 16.91 -4.68
N GLN A 2 -39.80 17.36 -5.05
CA GLN A 2 -38.83 16.49 -5.72
C GLN A 2 -37.95 15.88 -4.68
N ILE A 3 -38.02 14.54 -4.50
CA ILE A 3 -37.20 13.83 -3.53
C ILE A 3 -35.83 13.58 -4.17
N PRO A 4 -34.74 14.09 -3.57
CA PRO A 4 -33.40 13.87 -4.11
C PRO A 4 -33.03 12.38 -4.04
N THR A 5 -32.61 11.81 -5.20
CA THR A 5 -32.16 10.41 -5.29
C THR A 5 -30.64 10.34 -5.12
N MET A 6 -30.18 9.33 -4.39
CA MET A 6 -28.77 9.00 -4.24
C MET A 6 -28.27 8.25 -5.48
N SER A 7 -27.05 8.51 -5.94
CA SER A 7 -26.41 7.71 -6.99
C SER A 7 -26.10 6.29 -6.50
N ALA A 8 -25.98 5.33 -7.41
CA ALA A 8 -25.66 3.94 -7.06
C ALA A 8 -24.34 3.80 -6.26
N ASN A 9 -23.40 4.72 -6.49
CA ASN A 9 -22.09 4.74 -5.80
C ASN A 9 -22.07 5.68 -4.58
N TYR A 10 -23.27 6.06 -4.05
CA TYR A 10 -23.33 6.94 -2.88
C TYR A 10 -22.81 6.19 -1.64
N PRO A 11 -21.78 6.71 -0.91
CA PRO A 11 -21.11 5.96 0.16
C PRO A 11 -22.08 5.45 1.23
N LEU A 12 -21.97 4.18 1.65
CA LEU A 12 -22.87 3.57 2.64
C LEU A 12 -22.90 4.33 3.97
N VAL A 13 -21.79 4.89 4.41
CA VAL A 13 -21.72 5.74 5.61
C VAL A 13 -22.60 6.98 5.44
N SER A 14 -22.68 7.55 4.23
CA SER A 14 -23.54 8.68 3.92
C SER A 14 -25.00 8.25 3.83
N VAL A 15 -25.31 7.08 3.22
CA VAL A 15 -26.67 6.47 3.25
C VAL A 15 -27.14 6.28 4.68
N ARG A 16 -26.29 5.72 5.56
CA ARG A 16 -26.57 5.56 6.99
C ARG A 16 -26.96 6.88 7.65
N ARG A 17 -26.25 7.96 7.34
CA ARG A 17 -26.53 9.30 7.88
C ARG A 17 -27.90 9.82 7.40
N GLU A 18 -28.24 9.61 6.14
CA GLU A 18 -29.55 9.96 5.60
C GLU A 18 -30.68 9.16 6.23
N LEU A 19 -30.49 7.85 6.40
CA LEU A 19 -31.48 6.99 7.07
C LEU A 19 -31.72 7.43 8.51
N ARG A 20 -30.68 7.72 9.27
CA ARG A 20 -30.78 8.23 10.65
C ARG A 20 -31.52 9.57 10.71
N TYR A 21 -31.20 10.47 9.80
CA TYR A 21 -31.90 11.76 9.72
C TYR A 21 -33.40 11.57 9.48
N THR A 22 -33.77 10.73 8.50
CA THR A 22 -35.18 10.42 8.19
C THR A 22 -35.87 9.77 9.38
N LEU A 23 -35.26 8.80 10.06
CA LEU A 23 -35.83 8.14 11.24
C LEU A 23 -36.14 9.13 12.36
N VAL A 24 -35.27 10.07 12.68
CA VAL A 24 -35.53 11.10 13.72
C VAL A 24 -36.76 11.94 13.37
N ARG A 25 -36.97 12.22 12.07
CA ARG A 25 -38.12 12.99 11.59
C ARG A 25 -39.41 12.18 11.51
N LEU A 26 -39.34 10.86 11.34
CA LEU A 26 -40.50 9.96 11.32
C LEU A 26 -41.07 9.68 12.69
N ARG A 27 -40.24 9.58 13.72
CA ARG A 27 -40.66 9.19 15.07
C ARG A 27 -41.85 9.96 15.66
N PRO A 28 -41.97 11.30 15.49
CA PRO A 28 -43.13 12.04 16.03
C PRO A 28 -44.39 11.90 15.17
N LEU A 29 -44.34 11.21 14.02
CA LEU A 29 -45.44 11.16 13.07
C LEU A 29 -46.26 9.88 13.26
N THR A 30 -47.45 10.01 13.80
CA THR A 30 -48.33 8.84 14.13
C THR A 30 -48.74 8.04 12.91
N TRP A 31 -48.88 8.71 11.74
CA TRP A 31 -49.25 8.08 10.48
C TRP A 31 -48.10 7.30 9.83
N ALA A 32 -46.86 7.50 10.28
CA ALA A 32 -45.69 6.96 9.64
C ALA A 32 -45.12 5.68 10.28
N SER A 33 -45.91 4.99 11.13
CA SER A 33 -45.45 3.83 11.92
C SER A 33 -44.93 2.69 11.03
N SER A 34 -45.58 2.38 9.91
CA SER A 34 -45.11 1.34 8.97
C SER A 34 -43.80 1.75 8.27
N GLN A 35 -43.70 3.03 7.87
CA GLN A 35 -42.48 3.59 7.27
C GLN A 35 -41.32 3.65 8.26
N LEU A 36 -41.62 3.95 9.55
CA LEU A 36 -40.61 3.93 10.60
C LEU A 36 -39.95 2.55 10.72
N LEU A 37 -40.75 1.47 10.76
CA LEU A 37 -40.24 0.10 10.79
C LEU A 37 -39.40 -0.24 9.53
N ALA A 38 -39.85 0.19 8.34
CA ALA A 38 -39.10 -0.04 7.11
C ALA A 38 -37.74 0.66 7.13
N PHE A 39 -37.68 1.92 7.58
CA PHE A 39 -36.41 2.67 7.69
C PHE A 39 -35.50 2.15 8.81
N GLU A 40 -36.02 1.62 9.89
CA GLU A 40 -35.23 0.94 10.94
C GLU A 40 -34.58 -0.34 10.38
N ALA A 41 -35.33 -1.13 9.61
CA ALA A 41 -34.82 -2.30 8.94
C ALA A 41 -33.70 -1.95 7.92
N LEU A 42 -33.91 -0.86 7.13
CA LEU A 42 -32.90 -0.36 6.21
C LEU A 42 -31.64 0.11 6.95
N LEU A 43 -31.78 0.79 8.08
CA LEU A 43 -30.63 1.23 8.86
C LEU A 43 -29.82 0.04 9.38
N LYS A 44 -30.47 -0.99 9.91
CA LYS A 44 -29.82 -2.23 10.35
C LYS A 44 -29.12 -2.94 9.21
N GLN A 45 -29.78 -3.03 8.03
CA GLN A 45 -29.16 -3.59 6.83
C GLN A 45 -27.94 -2.76 6.39
N CYS A 46 -28.03 -1.42 6.42
CA CYS A 46 -26.93 -0.53 6.09
C CYS A 46 -25.71 -0.76 7.01
N ASP A 47 -25.92 -0.90 8.32
CA ASP A 47 -24.85 -1.17 9.27
C ASP A 47 -24.14 -2.50 8.97
N THR A 48 -24.91 -3.55 8.60
CA THR A 48 -24.34 -4.83 8.17
C THR A 48 -23.49 -4.68 6.89
N LEU A 49 -23.98 -3.92 5.90
CA LEU A 49 -23.27 -3.70 4.65
C LEU A 49 -22.00 -2.87 4.82
N ILE A 50 -22.01 -1.89 5.71
CA ILE A 50 -20.79 -1.13 6.06
C ILE A 50 -19.74 -2.08 6.66
N ALA A 51 -20.11 -2.95 7.56
CA ALA A 51 -19.17 -3.91 8.13
C ALA A 51 -18.63 -4.89 7.09
N GLN A 52 -19.48 -5.31 6.13
CA GLN A 52 -19.05 -6.16 5.01
C GLN A 52 -18.11 -5.41 4.06
N GLU A 53 -18.42 -4.17 3.70
CA GLU A 53 -17.56 -3.31 2.86
C GLU A 53 -16.19 -3.12 3.50
N THR A 54 -16.16 -2.82 4.81
CA THR A 54 -14.90 -2.65 5.55
C THR A 54 -14.06 -3.92 5.49
N LYS A 55 -14.64 -5.08 5.77
CA LYS A 55 -13.93 -6.37 5.71
C LYS A 55 -13.37 -6.67 4.32
N LEU A 56 -14.11 -6.34 3.25
CA LEU A 56 -13.63 -6.55 1.87
C LEU A 56 -12.49 -5.59 1.53
N ARG A 57 -12.57 -4.35 2.01
CA ARG A 57 -11.52 -3.35 1.82
C ARG A 57 -10.24 -3.74 2.56
N ASP A 58 -10.36 -4.11 3.84
CA ASP A 58 -9.22 -4.57 4.64
C ASP A 58 -8.54 -5.78 3.96
N GLY A 59 -9.34 -6.73 3.44
CA GLY A 59 -8.81 -7.88 2.71
C GLY A 59 -8.11 -7.52 1.39
N LEU A 60 -8.54 -6.46 0.70
CA LEU A 60 -7.86 -5.96 -0.50
C LEU A 60 -6.54 -5.26 -0.12
N GLU A 61 -6.55 -4.40 0.92
CA GLU A 61 -5.36 -3.72 1.42
C GLU A 61 -4.30 -4.72 1.93
N ASP A 62 -4.72 -5.78 2.63
CA ASP A 62 -3.82 -6.87 3.04
C ASP A 62 -3.20 -7.59 1.83
N ALA A 63 -3.98 -7.82 0.78
CA ALA A 63 -3.49 -8.46 -0.43
C ALA A 63 -2.53 -7.55 -1.23
N GLU A 64 -2.78 -6.26 -1.27
CA GLU A 64 -1.86 -5.25 -1.84
C GLU A 64 -0.54 -5.22 -1.08
N ALA A 65 -0.58 -5.19 0.25
CA ALA A 65 0.63 -5.23 1.07
C ALA A 65 1.46 -6.51 0.86
N GLN A 66 0.80 -7.66 0.63
CA GLN A 66 1.50 -8.90 0.30
C GLN A 66 2.13 -8.86 -1.10
N LEU A 67 1.49 -8.20 -2.08
CA LEU A 67 2.08 -7.97 -3.40
C LEU A 67 3.36 -7.14 -3.30
N ASP A 68 3.30 -6.02 -2.59
CA ASP A 68 4.46 -5.15 -2.38
C ASP A 68 5.61 -5.90 -1.67
N GLN A 69 5.27 -6.78 -0.72
CA GLN A 69 6.27 -7.59 -0.04
C GLN A 69 6.99 -8.56 -0.99
N VAL A 70 6.25 -9.34 -1.78
CA VAL A 70 6.87 -10.33 -2.69
C VAL A 70 7.60 -9.67 -3.85
N ASP A 71 7.16 -8.47 -4.29
CA ASP A 71 7.86 -7.63 -5.24
C ASP A 71 9.23 -7.20 -4.68
N GLY A 72 9.26 -6.64 -3.47
CA GLY A 72 10.51 -6.28 -2.80
C GLY A 72 11.44 -7.47 -2.57
N GLU A 73 10.92 -8.67 -2.26
CA GLU A 73 11.72 -9.89 -2.14
C GLU A 73 12.35 -10.29 -3.48
N LEU A 74 11.61 -10.14 -4.58
CA LEU A 74 12.10 -10.41 -5.94
C LEU A 74 13.23 -9.44 -6.30
N ASP A 75 13.06 -8.17 -6.02
CA ASP A 75 14.06 -7.13 -6.26
C ASP A 75 15.38 -7.42 -5.52
N VAL A 76 15.27 -7.74 -4.22
CA VAL A 76 16.43 -8.10 -3.41
C VAL A 76 17.13 -9.33 -3.94
N LEU A 77 16.38 -10.35 -4.34
CA LEU A 77 16.93 -11.58 -4.90
C LEU A 77 17.61 -11.33 -6.26
N ALA A 78 17.01 -10.53 -7.12
CA ALA A 78 17.55 -10.13 -8.41
C ALA A 78 18.89 -9.41 -8.27
N LEU A 79 18.95 -8.40 -7.40
CA LEU A 79 20.19 -7.67 -7.11
C LEU A 79 21.25 -8.55 -6.45
N TYR A 80 20.85 -9.50 -5.61
CA TYR A 80 21.78 -10.46 -5.01
C TYR A 80 22.40 -11.40 -6.07
N ILE A 81 21.57 -11.95 -6.98
CA ILE A 81 22.02 -12.80 -8.08
C ILE A 81 23.03 -12.03 -8.95
N GLU A 82 22.72 -10.80 -9.30
CA GLU A 82 23.60 -9.94 -10.09
C GLU A 82 24.97 -9.75 -9.41
N LYS A 83 24.96 -9.33 -8.14
CA LYS A 83 26.20 -9.12 -7.36
C LYS A 83 27.01 -10.40 -7.25
N PHE A 84 26.33 -11.54 -7.00
CA PHE A 84 27.01 -12.82 -6.90
C PHE A 84 27.67 -13.24 -8.23
N ILE A 85 26.97 -13.10 -9.36
CA ILE A 85 27.51 -13.40 -10.68
C ILE A 85 28.74 -12.53 -10.96
N ARG A 86 28.67 -11.22 -10.69
CA ARG A 86 29.81 -10.28 -10.88
C ARG A 86 31.01 -10.64 -10.03
N ALA A 87 30.78 -11.08 -8.81
CA ALA A 87 31.87 -11.43 -7.87
C ALA A 87 32.51 -12.79 -8.16
N SER A 88 31.71 -13.76 -8.68
CA SER A 88 32.13 -15.17 -8.76
C SER A 88 32.48 -15.62 -10.18
N MET A 89 32.13 -14.87 -11.21
CA MET A 89 32.37 -15.22 -12.61
C MET A 89 33.18 -14.14 -13.31
N GLY A 90 34.09 -14.57 -14.20
CA GLY A 90 34.93 -13.68 -15.01
C GLY A 90 34.49 -13.64 -16.49
N GLY A 91 34.75 -12.52 -17.16
CA GLY A 91 34.75 -12.38 -18.61
C GLY A 91 33.41 -12.68 -19.33
N GLY A 92 33.54 -13.29 -20.50
CA GLY A 92 32.40 -13.53 -21.41
C GLY A 92 31.26 -14.38 -20.84
N PRO A 93 31.51 -15.47 -20.09
CA PRO A 93 30.41 -16.25 -19.50
C PRO A 93 29.55 -15.44 -18.51
N ARG A 94 30.17 -14.56 -17.71
CA ARG A 94 29.48 -13.63 -16.81
C ARG A 94 28.55 -12.70 -17.59
N ASP A 95 29.06 -12.08 -18.63
CA ASP A 95 28.34 -11.05 -19.39
C ASP A 95 27.17 -11.69 -20.18
N LEU A 96 27.34 -12.89 -20.69
CA LEU A 96 26.28 -13.66 -21.34
C LEU A 96 25.16 -14.01 -20.38
N LEU A 97 25.49 -14.49 -19.17
CA LEU A 97 24.49 -14.86 -18.17
C LEU A 97 23.73 -13.62 -17.68
N LEU A 98 24.41 -12.53 -17.36
CA LEU A 98 23.77 -11.27 -16.98
C LEU A 98 22.86 -10.72 -18.08
N LYS A 99 23.31 -10.79 -19.34
CA LYS A 99 22.47 -10.38 -20.48
C LYS A 99 21.23 -11.26 -20.62
N ALA A 100 21.36 -12.57 -20.40
CA ALA A 100 20.22 -13.50 -20.44
C ALA A 100 19.23 -13.24 -19.30
N LEU A 101 19.71 -13.01 -18.07
CA LEU A 101 18.86 -12.77 -16.90
C LEU A 101 18.19 -11.40 -16.91
N PHE A 102 18.84 -10.35 -17.38
CA PHE A 102 18.35 -8.97 -17.29
C PHE A 102 18.01 -8.34 -18.65
N GLN A 103 17.95 -9.14 -19.72
CA GLN A 103 17.67 -8.67 -21.10
C GLN A 103 18.58 -7.53 -21.56
N GLY A 104 19.80 -7.45 -21.03
CA GLY A 104 20.72 -6.35 -21.31
C GLY A 104 20.38 -5.04 -20.59
N LEU A 105 19.34 -5.00 -19.77
CA LEU A 105 19.03 -3.86 -18.92
C LEU A 105 19.96 -3.83 -17.70
N ALA A 106 20.17 -2.63 -17.14
CA ALA A 106 20.78 -2.54 -15.82
C ALA A 106 19.82 -3.15 -14.77
N PRO A 107 20.32 -3.96 -13.82
CA PRO A 107 19.47 -4.59 -12.80
C PRO A 107 18.56 -3.60 -12.05
N SER A 108 19.07 -2.41 -11.73
CA SER A 108 18.30 -1.32 -11.13
C SER A 108 17.17 -0.75 -12.01
N ARG A 109 17.17 -1.04 -13.30
CA ARG A 109 16.06 -0.70 -14.22
C ARG A 109 15.11 -1.86 -14.39
N PHE A 110 15.62 -3.08 -14.26
CA PHE A 110 14.84 -4.30 -14.35
C PHE A 110 13.86 -4.43 -13.18
N VAL A 111 14.27 -4.05 -11.97
CA VAL A 111 13.47 -4.11 -10.72
C VAL A 111 12.56 -2.88 -10.49
N ARG A 112 12.39 -1.98 -11.44
CA ARG A 112 11.56 -0.78 -11.25
C ARG A 112 10.05 -0.96 -11.45
N PRO A 113 9.59 -1.75 -12.42
CA PRO A 113 8.15 -2.04 -12.57
C PRO A 113 7.68 -2.93 -11.41
N GLN A 114 6.53 -2.63 -10.83
CA GLN A 114 5.84 -3.57 -9.92
C GLN A 114 5.35 -4.77 -10.72
N LEU A 115 5.74 -6.00 -10.33
CA LEU A 115 5.29 -7.31 -10.82
C LEU A 115 4.53 -7.26 -12.17
N GLY A 116 5.22 -6.85 -13.22
CA GLY A 116 4.63 -6.65 -14.54
C GLY A 116 5.26 -7.56 -15.60
N GLU A 117 5.66 -6.95 -16.72
CA GLU A 117 6.26 -7.66 -17.88
C GLU A 117 7.57 -8.40 -17.53
N GLU A 118 8.32 -7.91 -16.52
CA GLU A 118 9.54 -8.53 -16.02
C GLU A 118 9.28 -9.92 -15.42
N LEU A 119 8.10 -10.16 -14.85
CA LEU A 119 7.77 -11.44 -14.23
C LEU A 119 7.80 -12.60 -15.24
N ASP A 120 7.29 -12.39 -16.44
CA ASP A 120 7.33 -13.39 -17.50
C ASP A 120 8.78 -13.77 -17.85
N HIS A 121 9.67 -12.78 -17.78
CA HIS A 121 11.09 -13.03 -18.00
C HIS A 121 11.74 -13.73 -16.80
N VAL A 122 11.45 -13.32 -15.57
CA VAL A 122 11.97 -13.97 -14.35
C VAL A 122 11.57 -15.46 -14.30
N ARG A 123 10.44 -15.84 -14.86
CA ARG A 123 10.03 -17.26 -14.99
C ARG A 123 11.02 -18.10 -15.78
N THR A 124 11.87 -17.52 -16.61
CA THR A 124 12.94 -18.23 -17.32
C THR A 124 14.21 -18.43 -16.47
N TRP A 125 14.38 -17.65 -15.39
CA TRP A 125 15.61 -17.64 -14.59
C TRP A 125 15.95 -19.00 -13.93
N PRO A 126 15.00 -19.77 -13.36
CA PRO A 126 15.32 -21.08 -12.80
C PRO A 126 16.04 -21.99 -13.80
N ALA A 127 15.57 -22.05 -15.06
CA ALA A 127 16.20 -22.83 -16.09
C ALA A 127 17.59 -22.31 -16.50
N LEU A 128 17.74 -21.00 -16.61
CA LEU A 128 19.02 -20.36 -16.92
C LEU A 128 20.06 -20.59 -15.79
N LEU A 129 19.65 -20.48 -14.53
CA LEU A 129 20.49 -20.68 -13.38
C LEU A 129 20.84 -22.15 -13.14
N ALA A 130 19.94 -23.09 -13.47
CA ALA A 130 20.20 -24.52 -13.40
C ALA A 130 21.35 -24.96 -14.33
N GLY A 131 21.55 -24.28 -15.46
CA GLY A 131 22.68 -24.49 -16.37
C GLY A 131 23.98 -23.79 -15.98
N ALA A 132 23.99 -23.02 -14.89
CA ALA A 132 25.17 -22.27 -14.49
C ALA A 132 26.27 -23.16 -13.88
N PRO A 133 27.55 -22.84 -14.05
CA PRO A 133 28.67 -23.70 -13.60
C PRO A 133 28.88 -23.67 -12.07
N LEU A 134 28.21 -22.82 -11.34
CA LEU A 134 28.36 -22.62 -9.90
C LEU A 134 27.17 -23.18 -9.13
N ALA A 135 27.39 -24.12 -8.20
CA ALA A 135 26.34 -24.76 -7.39
C ALA A 135 25.47 -23.73 -6.63
N LYS A 136 26.04 -22.59 -6.23
CA LYS A 136 25.28 -21.52 -5.56
C LYS A 136 24.27 -20.86 -6.51
N LEU A 137 24.58 -20.72 -7.81
CA LEU A 137 23.62 -20.20 -8.81
C LEU A 137 22.48 -21.16 -9.05
N VAL A 138 22.77 -22.46 -9.07
CA VAL A 138 21.73 -23.52 -9.16
C VAL A 138 20.79 -23.43 -7.95
N ALA A 139 21.32 -23.28 -6.73
CA ALA A 139 20.52 -23.09 -5.54
C ALA A 139 19.65 -21.82 -5.60
N LEU A 140 20.21 -20.69 -6.09
CA LEU A 140 19.45 -19.46 -6.31
C LEU A 140 18.33 -19.64 -7.33
N GLY A 141 18.51 -20.49 -8.33
CA GLY A 141 17.43 -20.87 -9.26
C GLY A 141 16.24 -21.52 -8.54
N THR A 142 16.50 -22.37 -7.54
CA THR A 142 15.45 -22.97 -6.69
C THR A 142 14.77 -21.92 -5.81
N ASP A 143 15.54 -20.97 -5.29
CA ASP A 143 14.99 -19.85 -4.50
C ASP A 143 14.05 -18.99 -5.36
N VAL A 144 14.45 -18.67 -6.61
CA VAL A 144 13.60 -17.95 -7.58
C VAL A 144 12.32 -18.75 -7.88
N GLU A 145 12.40 -20.06 -8.12
CA GLU A 145 11.23 -20.90 -8.38
C GLU A 145 10.25 -20.90 -7.19
N SER A 146 10.78 -20.97 -5.98
CA SER A 146 9.98 -20.92 -4.76
C SER A 146 9.28 -19.56 -4.60
N LEU A 147 9.99 -18.48 -4.88
CA LEU A 147 9.44 -17.12 -4.83
C LEU A 147 8.36 -16.92 -5.89
N LEU A 148 8.58 -17.39 -7.11
CA LEU A 148 7.58 -17.33 -8.19
C LEU A 148 6.26 -18.03 -7.82
N LYS A 149 6.31 -19.18 -7.18
CA LYS A 149 5.11 -19.88 -6.68
C LYS A 149 4.35 -19.04 -5.63
N ARG A 150 5.09 -18.35 -4.77
CA ARG A 150 4.48 -17.41 -3.79
C ARG A 150 3.86 -16.21 -4.49
N ILE A 151 4.55 -15.61 -5.44
CA ILE A 151 4.05 -14.48 -6.25
C ILE A 151 2.74 -14.88 -6.93
N ASP A 152 2.68 -16.04 -7.60
CA ASP A 152 1.46 -16.52 -8.25
C ASP A 152 0.29 -16.65 -7.25
N THR A 153 0.56 -17.15 -6.06
CA THR A 153 -0.46 -17.30 -5.01
C THR A 153 -0.97 -15.93 -4.52
N VAL A 154 -0.06 -14.99 -4.30
CA VAL A 154 -0.39 -13.64 -3.84
C VAL A 154 -1.14 -12.86 -4.92
N MET A 155 -0.73 -12.95 -6.19
CA MET A 155 -1.43 -12.35 -7.32
C MET A 155 -2.86 -12.89 -7.46
N ALA A 156 -3.05 -14.20 -7.31
CA ALA A 156 -4.38 -14.81 -7.34
C ALA A 156 -5.25 -14.33 -6.16
N THR A 157 -4.67 -14.17 -4.98
CA THR A 157 -5.35 -13.65 -3.79
C THR A 157 -5.79 -12.20 -3.99
N HIS A 158 -4.91 -11.34 -4.50
CA HIS A 158 -5.21 -9.96 -4.83
C HIS A 158 -6.31 -9.84 -5.89
N ALA A 159 -6.18 -10.60 -6.99
CA ALA A 159 -7.20 -10.60 -8.05
C ALA A 159 -8.57 -11.04 -7.52
N LYS A 160 -8.61 -12.02 -6.61
CA LYS A 160 -9.83 -12.46 -5.94
C LYS A 160 -10.41 -11.35 -5.05
N ALA A 161 -9.61 -10.71 -4.21
CA ALA A 161 -10.07 -9.64 -3.32
C ALA A 161 -10.61 -8.44 -4.11
N ALA A 162 -9.95 -8.04 -5.19
CA ALA A 162 -10.41 -6.99 -6.09
C ALA A 162 -11.75 -7.38 -6.78
N SER A 163 -11.90 -8.62 -7.23
CA SER A 163 -13.14 -9.15 -7.81
C SER A 163 -14.27 -9.17 -6.78
N ASP A 164 -14.02 -9.61 -5.56
CA ASP A 164 -15.02 -9.65 -4.48
C ASP A 164 -15.51 -8.24 -4.12
N MET A 165 -14.62 -7.25 -4.09
CA MET A 165 -14.95 -5.84 -3.86
C MET A 165 -15.80 -5.27 -5.01
N ALA A 166 -15.45 -5.55 -6.25
CA ALA A 166 -16.21 -5.14 -7.43
C ALA A 166 -17.60 -5.80 -7.47
N ALA A 167 -17.69 -7.08 -7.14
CA ALA A 167 -18.96 -7.81 -7.05
C ALA A 167 -19.85 -7.25 -5.94
N PHE A 168 -19.30 -6.89 -4.79
CA PHE A 168 -20.02 -6.23 -3.72
C PHE A 168 -20.61 -4.88 -4.18
N ALA A 169 -19.80 -4.05 -4.84
CA ALA A 169 -20.24 -2.76 -5.33
C ALA A 169 -21.42 -2.88 -6.32
N LEU A 170 -21.33 -3.84 -7.24
CA LEU A 170 -22.33 -4.05 -8.29
C LEU A 170 -23.60 -4.73 -7.78
N ASN A 171 -23.46 -5.84 -7.04
CA ASN A 171 -24.56 -6.75 -6.73
C ASN A 171 -25.22 -6.47 -5.37
N VAL A 172 -24.57 -5.72 -4.49
CA VAL A 172 -25.04 -5.50 -3.12
C VAL A 172 -25.21 -4.02 -2.83
N HIS A 173 -24.18 -3.23 -2.98
CA HIS A 173 -24.18 -1.80 -2.65
C HIS A 173 -25.14 -1.02 -3.54
N GLY A 174 -25.01 -1.11 -4.86
CA GLY A 174 -25.87 -0.40 -5.81
C GLY A 174 -27.36 -0.73 -5.63
N PRO A 175 -27.78 -2.02 -5.64
CA PRO A 175 -29.14 -2.43 -5.35
C PRO A 175 -29.68 -1.95 -4.00
N PHE A 176 -28.86 -1.94 -2.94
CA PHE A 176 -29.25 -1.42 -1.65
C PHE A 176 -29.57 0.08 -1.71
N VAL A 177 -28.70 0.88 -2.36
CA VAL A 177 -28.95 2.33 -2.55
C VAL A 177 -30.24 2.56 -3.35
N ALA A 178 -30.48 1.76 -4.39
CA ALA A 178 -31.73 1.80 -5.16
C ALA A 178 -32.96 1.50 -4.29
N LYS A 179 -32.87 0.48 -3.43
CA LYS A 179 -33.93 0.14 -2.46
C LYS A 179 -34.21 1.30 -1.50
N VAL A 180 -33.17 1.92 -0.93
CA VAL A 180 -33.33 3.10 -0.07
C VAL A 180 -33.99 4.25 -0.80
N ASN A 181 -33.62 4.50 -2.06
CA ASN A 181 -34.28 5.53 -2.89
C ASN A 181 -35.76 5.22 -3.11
N GLY A 182 -36.11 3.96 -3.36
CA GLY A 182 -37.51 3.53 -3.50
C GLY A 182 -38.34 3.80 -2.25
N GLU A 183 -37.83 3.45 -1.07
CA GLU A 183 -38.51 3.72 0.21
C GLU A 183 -38.62 5.23 0.49
N ARG A 184 -37.63 6.02 0.14
CA ARG A 184 -37.70 7.49 0.24
C ARG A 184 -38.79 8.08 -0.66
N GLN A 185 -38.92 7.57 -1.89
CA GLN A 185 -39.96 7.99 -2.81
C GLN A 185 -41.37 7.61 -2.31
N SER A 186 -41.52 6.38 -1.79
CA SER A 186 -42.76 5.90 -1.16
C SER A 186 -43.15 6.77 0.03
N LEU A 187 -42.22 7.05 0.93
CA LEU A 187 -42.44 7.92 2.08
C LEU A 187 -42.87 9.34 1.65
N GLY A 188 -42.21 9.89 0.61
CA GLY A 188 -42.58 11.19 0.08
C GLY A 188 -44.00 11.22 -0.53
N GLY A 189 -44.43 10.12 -1.17
CA GLY A 189 -45.79 9.92 -1.65
C GLY A 189 -46.81 9.92 -0.50
N GLU A 190 -46.55 9.18 0.56
CA GLU A 190 -47.42 9.13 1.75
C GLU A 190 -47.48 10.51 2.44
N ALA A 191 -46.36 11.19 2.62
CA ALA A 191 -46.35 12.53 3.19
C ALA A 191 -47.16 13.52 2.41
N MET A 192 -47.18 13.42 1.08
CA MET A 192 -48.06 14.26 0.21
C MET A 192 -49.54 13.93 0.35
N LYS A 193 -49.89 12.63 0.56
CA LYS A 193 -51.28 12.24 0.83
C LYS A 193 -51.77 12.81 2.19
N GLN A 194 -50.93 12.70 3.22
CA GLN A 194 -51.26 13.25 4.54
C GLN A 194 -51.47 14.78 4.53
N LYS A 195 -50.59 15.48 3.82
CA LYS A 195 -50.73 16.93 3.60
C LYS A 195 -52.10 17.30 3.02
N ARG A 196 -52.59 16.52 2.07
CA ARG A 196 -53.92 16.74 1.48
C ARG A 196 -55.08 16.46 2.41
N LEU A 197 -54.90 15.49 3.31
CA LEU A 197 -55.93 15.08 4.28
C LEU A 197 -56.02 16.04 5.48
N ASP A 198 -54.89 16.47 6.03
CA ASP A 198 -54.82 17.20 7.30
C ASP A 198 -54.59 18.69 7.14
N GLY A 199 -54.42 19.21 5.92
CA GLY A 199 -54.07 20.61 5.67
C GLY A 199 -52.70 21.05 6.24
N SER A 200 -51.99 20.09 6.81
CA SER A 200 -50.69 20.32 7.43
C SER A 200 -49.59 20.59 6.39
N ASP A 201 -48.62 21.39 6.72
CA ASP A 201 -47.42 21.55 5.88
C ASP A 201 -46.62 20.24 5.84
N GLY A 202 -46.95 19.38 4.85
CA GLY A 202 -46.31 18.05 4.68
C GLY A 202 -44.83 18.14 4.25
N ASP A 203 -44.26 19.32 4.21
CA ASP A 203 -42.83 19.50 4.02
C ASP A 203 -42.11 19.58 5.38
N ILE A 204 -42.24 18.50 6.15
CA ILE A 204 -41.66 18.38 7.49
C ILE A 204 -40.12 18.19 7.38
N GLY A 205 -39.50 18.47 6.25
CA GLY A 205 -38.07 18.28 6.06
C GLY A 205 -37.62 16.82 6.31
N LEU A 206 -38.46 15.83 5.89
CA LEU A 206 -38.22 14.39 6.08
C LEU A 206 -36.90 13.93 5.49
N PHE A 207 -36.45 14.62 4.47
CA PHE A 207 -35.20 14.31 3.79
C PHE A 207 -34.24 15.47 3.93
N ARG A 208 -33.00 15.16 4.27
CA ARG A 208 -31.93 16.12 4.16
C ARG A 208 -31.80 16.55 2.69
N LYS A 209 -31.64 17.84 2.43
CA LYS A 209 -31.23 18.28 1.09
C LYS A 209 -29.92 17.59 0.80
N LEU A 210 -29.95 16.56 -0.07
CA LEU A 210 -28.73 15.99 -0.58
C LEU A 210 -28.01 17.14 -1.26
N THR A 211 -26.94 17.61 -0.67
CA THR A 211 -25.98 18.41 -1.41
C THR A 211 -25.65 17.55 -2.61
N LYS A 212 -26.04 18.02 -3.83
CA LYS A 212 -25.57 17.38 -5.04
C LYS A 212 -24.08 17.22 -4.80
N SER A 213 -23.61 15.98 -4.66
CA SER A 213 -22.21 15.69 -4.85
C SER A 213 -21.93 16.23 -6.24
N ARG A 214 -21.50 17.49 -6.30
CA ARG A 214 -20.85 17.96 -7.49
C ARG A 214 -19.70 17.01 -7.64
N ALA A 215 -19.67 16.30 -8.76
CA ALA A 215 -18.47 15.68 -9.28
C ALA A 215 -17.42 16.75 -9.69
N LYS A 216 -17.40 17.83 -9.00
CA LYS A 216 -16.38 18.82 -8.70
C LYS A 216 -16.63 19.15 -7.25
N SER A 217 -15.76 18.69 -6.38
CA SER A 217 -15.68 19.18 -5.03
C SER A 217 -15.69 20.71 -5.08
N VAL A 218 -16.85 21.31 -4.75
CA VAL A 218 -16.79 22.65 -4.19
C VAL A 218 -16.23 22.39 -2.79
N VAL A 219 -14.92 22.34 -2.73
CA VAL A 219 -14.15 22.47 -1.53
C VAL A 219 -14.66 23.79 -0.95
N THR A 220 -15.52 23.73 0.06
CA THR A 220 -15.87 24.93 0.82
C THR A 220 -14.60 25.45 1.43
N LEU A 221 -14.44 26.76 1.54
CA LEU A 221 -13.26 27.38 2.22
C LEU A 221 -12.93 26.64 3.52
N GLY A 222 -13.90 26.25 4.34
CA GLY A 222 -13.66 25.50 5.57
C GLY A 222 -13.19 24.06 5.38
N SER A 223 -13.42 23.42 4.22
CA SER A 223 -12.84 22.11 3.91
C SER A 223 -11.46 22.21 3.27
N ILE A 224 -11.15 23.35 2.63
CA ILE A 224 -9.77 23.67 2.22
C ILE A 224 -8.92 23.91 3.45
N ASP A 225 -9.39 24.70 4.40
CA ASP A 225 -8.66 24.97 5.65
C ASP A 225 -8.40 23.69 6.44
N GLY A 226 -9.38 22.75 6.49
CA GLY A 226 -9.20 21.43 7.09
C GLY A 226 -8.15 20.58 6.38
N LEU A 227 -8.19 20.53 5.03
CA LEU A 227 -7.20 19.79 4.22
C LEU A 227 -5.81 20.44 4.28
N ILE A 228 -5.74 21.77 4.31
CA ILE A 228 -4.48 22.49 4.51
C ILE A 228 -3.88 22.15 5.88
N HIS A 229 -4.70 22.16 6.93
CA HIS A 229 -4.22 21.86 8.29
C HIS A 229 -3.76 20.40 8.42
N GLU A 230 -4.45 19.44 7.76
CA GLU A 230 -4.06 18.04 7.70
C GLU A 230 -2.75 17.86 6.92
N ALA A 231 -2.62 18.49 5.76
CA ALA A 231 -1.40 18.50 4.96
C ALA A 231 -0.21 19.19 5.67
N GLU A 232 -0.47 20.27 6.43
CA GLU A 232 0.56 20.92 7.25
C GLU A 232 1.02 20.03 8.40
N ALA A 233 0.12 19.26 9.03
CA ALA A 233 0.46 18.30 10.06
C ALA A 233 1.31 17.15 9.49
N GLU A 234 0.93 16.57 8.33
CA GLU A 234 1.73 15.56 7.64
C GLU A 234 3.10 16.10 7.23
N LEU A 235 3.16 17.32 6.72
CA LEU A 235 4.44 17.98 6.36
C LEU A 235 5.34 18.18 7.57
N ALA A 236 4.78 18.48 8.74
CA ALA A 236 5.53 18.60 9.99
C ALA A 236 6.15 17.27 10.42
N VAL A 237 5.38 16.17 10.32
CA VAL A 237 5.85 14.81 10.61
C VAL A 237 6.99 14.41 9.65
N LEU A 238 6.82 14.64 8.35
CA LEU A 238 7.84 14.33 7.34
C LEU A 238 9.13 15.15 7.53
N LYS A 239 9.02 16.42 7.95
CA LYS A 239 10.18 17.25 8.28
C LYS A 239 10.94 16.71 9.50
N THR A 240 10.22 16.21 10.51
CA THR A 240 10.84 15.60 11.69
C THR A 240 11.57 14.33 11.32
N GLN A 241 10.94 13.42 10.55
CA GLN A 241 11.56 12.19 10.06
C GLN A 241 12.79 12.49 9.19
N LYS A 242 12.72 13.49 8.33
CA LYS A 242 13.87 13.90 7.52
C LYS A 242 15.03 14.39 8.39
N ALA A 243 14.76 15.18 9.42
CA ALA A 243 15.80 15.67 10.34
C ALA A 243 16.45 14.52 11.14
N GLU A 244 15.66 13.50 11.55
CA GLU A 244 16.16 12.30 12.20
C GLU A 244 17.08 11.49 11.26
N LEU A 245 16.66 11.27 10.02
CA LEU A 245 17.47 10.57 9.01
C LEU A 245 18.76 11.31 8.67
N GLU A 246 18.73 12.65 8.60
CA GLU A 246 19.93 13.46 8.38
C GLU A 246 20.88 13.40 9.58
N ALA A 247 20.36 13.35 10.80
CA ALA A 247 21.15 13.17 12.01
C ALA A 247 21.82 11.81 12.08
N ASP A 248 21.07 10.74 11.75
CA ASP A 248 21.59 9.37 11.71
C ASP A 248 22.68 9.22 10.62
N ALA A 249 22.44 9.74 9.42
CA ALA A 249 23.43 9.72 8.34
C ALA A 249 24.72 10.47 8.72
N LYS A 250 24.62 11.57 9.46
CA LYS A 250 25.77 12.32 9.97
C LYS A 250 26.52 11.52 11.02
N ALA A 251 25.83 10.87 11.95
CA ALA A 251 26.42 10.03 12.96
C ALA A 251 27.15 8.83 12.35
N GLU A 252 26.57 8.18 11.35
CA GLU A 252 27.22 7.10 10.58
C GLU A 252 28.47 7.59 9.85
N ALA A 253 28.43 8.76 9.21
CA ALA A 253 29.58 9.34 8.53
C ALA A 253 30.71 9.67 9.51
N GLU A 254 30.41 10.20 10.70
CA GLU A 254 31.39 10.47 11.76
C GLU A 254 32.01 9.16 12.30
N ALA A 255 31.19 8.14 12.54
CA ALA A 255 31.65 6.83 12.99
C ALA A 255 32.56 6.14 11.94
N LEU A 256 32.23 6.27 10.65
CA LEU A 256 33.06 5.76 9.56
C LEU A 256 34.41 6.53 9.45
N ALA A 257 34.37 7.84 9.63
CA ALA A 257 35.57 8.66 9.62
C ALA A 257 36.50 8.30 10.83
N GLU A 258 35.93 8.05 11.98
CA GLU A 258 36.68 7.60 13.17
C GLU A 258 37.30 6.21 12.97
N ARG A 259 36.56 5.26 12.39
CA ARG A 259 37.11 3.94 12.03
C ARG A 259 38.28 4.06 11.06
N LYS A 260 38.18 4.87 10.01
CA LYS A 260 39.27 5.11 9.07
C LYS A 260 40.51 5.73 9.74
N ARG A 261 40.33 6.66 10.72
CA ARG A 261 41.41 7.23 11.47
C ARG A 261 42.12 6.17 12.35
N LYS A 262 41.35 5.30 13.03
CA LYS A 262 41.88 4.20 13.83
C LYS A 262 42.63 3.19 12.97
N GLU A 263 42.12 2.83 11.80
CA GLU A 263 42.78 1.94 10.86
C GLU A 263 44.10 2.52 10.33
N ALA A 264 44.12 3.82 9.98
CA ALA A 264 45.33 4.50 9.54
C ALA A 264 46.42 4.55 10.69
N ALA A 265 45.98 4.86 11.91
CA ALA A 265 46.89 4.84 13.08
C ALA A 265 47.44 3.44 13.35
N LEU A 266 46.61 2.39 13.19
CA LEU A 266 47.04 1.01 13.37
C LEU A 266 48.04 0.59 12.28
N GLN A 267 47.86 1.02 11.04
CA GLN A 267 48.82 0.76 9.97
C GLN A 267 50.15 1.44 10.21
N GLU A 268 50.14 2.69 10.69
CA GLU A 268 51.37 3.41 11.04
C GLU A 268 52.11 2.76 12.17
N LEU A 269 51.42 2.30 13.22
CA LEU A 269 52.03 1.52 14.32
C LEU A 269 52.65 0.21 13.86
N ARG A 270 51.99 -0.51 12.94
CA ARG A 270 52.56 -1.75 12.37
C ARG A 270 53.81 -1.46 11.53
N LYS A 271 53.85 -0.34 10.81
CA LYS A 271 55.02 0.07 10.06
C LYS A 271 56.19 0.41 10.98
N GLN A 272 55.96 1.16 12.06
CA GLN A 272 56.96 1.49 13.07
C GLN A 272 57.47 0.23 13.77
N GLU A 273 56.60 -0.73 14.07
CA GLU A 273 57.00 -2.02 14.68
C GLU A 273 57.88 -2.85 13.72
N ALA A 274 57.54 -2.87 12.43
CA ALA A 274 58.34 -3.55 11.41
C ALA A 274 59.74 -2.90 11.27
N GLU A 275 59.80 -1.56 11.22
CA GLU A 275 61.05 -0.81 11.17
C GLU A 275 61.90 -1.05 12.42
N ALA A 276 61.29 -1.09 13.61
CA ALA A 276 61.99 -1.38 14.88
C ALA A 276 62.53 -2.83 14.91
N LYS A 277 61.77 -3.82 14.40
CA LYS A 277 62.23 -5.19 14.25
C LYS A 277 63.42 -5.32 13.30
N GLU A 278 63.41 -4.65 12.20
CA GLU A 278 64.53 -4.62 11.23
C GLU A 278 65.80 -3.98 11.86
N LYS A 279 65.64 -2.84 12.55
CA LYS A 279 66.72 -2.19 13.27
C LYS A 279 67.29 -3.10 14.37
N ALA A 280 66.45 -3.79 15.12
CA ALA A 280 66.88 -4.74 16.15
C ALA A 280 67.62 -5.92 15.55
N LYS A 281 67.22 -6.42 14.38
CA LYS A 281 67.87 -7.50 13.65
C LYS A 281 69.27 -7.08 13.12
N ALA A 282 69.36 -5.85 12.57
CA ALA A 282 70.62 -5.29 12.14
C ALA A 282 71.61 -5.13 13.28
N LEU A 283 71.19 -4.58 14.43
CA LEU A 283 72.03 -4.46 15.62
C LEU A 283 72.45 -5.83 16.19
N ARG A 284 71.62 -6.86 16.17
CA ARG A 284 72.03 -8.23 16.58
C ARG A 284 73.07 -8.79 15.63
N SER A 285 72.98 -8.57 14.36
CA SER A 285 73.96 -8.99 13.36
C SER A 285 75.33 -8.29 13.56
N GLU A 286 75.31 -6.98 13.87
CA GLU A 286 76.52 -6.19 14.12
C GLU A 286 77.22 -6.65 15.46
N LEU A 287 76.46 -7.06 16.46
CA LEU A 287 77.02 -7.53 17.73
C LEU A 287 77.37 -9.02 17.75
N GLY A 288 77.26 -9.73 16.61
CA GLY A 288 77.57 -11.14 16.52
C GLY A 288 76.72 -12.05 17.37
N LEU A 289 75.53 -11.59 17.79
CA LEU A 289 74.56 -12.33 18.59
C LEU A 289 73.56 -12.97 17.63
N ASN A 290 73.79 -14.19 17.22
CA ASN A 290 72.84 -15.02 16.47
C ASN A 290 71.84 -15.67 17.40
#